data_dd0ac6832d3b6ace5784b02eb2e17a68
#
_entry.id   dd0ac6832d3b6ace5784b02eb2e17a68
#
_cell.length_a   1.000
_cell.length_b   1.000
_cell.length_c   1.000
_cell.angle_alpha   90.00
_cell.angle_beta   90.00
_cell.angle_gamma   90.00
#
_symmetry.space_group_name_H-M   'P 1'
#
loop_
_entity.id
_entity.type
_entity.pdbx_description
1 polymer ?
#
loop_
_entity_poly.entity_id
_entity_poly.type
_entity_poly.pdbx_seq_one_letter_code
_entity_poly.pdbx_strand_id
1 'polypeptide(L)'
;KFMLFHCTWCQPIRTVLRDISRGLFIVTHSGLAMLGLGAAALVLALWWHPNWLHQAEGALFNWLRERQVLLSWLPQNTAERATAVHLKDLPRAQAAVAIWLGRKYKVAPEPLAALVAEAHVLSKTSKLAPHLILAVMAIESNFHPFVQSQAGAQGLMQVMTAVHALRYEAYGGKLAAFDPITNLRV
;
A
#
# COMPACT_ATOMS: atom_id res chain seq x y z
N LYS A 1 18.77 22.45 -76.78
CA LYS A 1 19.00 23.43 -75.71
C LYS A 1 17.95 23.17 -74.66
N PHE A 2 18.30 22.34 -73.67
CA PHE A 2 17.48 22.15 -72.46
C PHE A 2 18.06 23.05 -71.36
N MET A 3 17.28 24.06 -70.97
CA MET A 3 17.59 24.91 -69.80
C MET A 3 17.29 24.13 -68.53
N LEU A 4 18.31 23.76 -67.80
CA LEU A 4 18.21 23.29 -66.45
C LEU A 4 17.90 24.47 -65.51
N PHE A 5 16.66 24.59 -65.07
CA PHE A 5 16.29 25.48 -63.97
C PHE A 5 16.91 24.98 -62.67
N HIS A 6 18.01 25.55 -62.23
CA HIS A 6 18.57 25.35 -60.89
C HIS A 6 17.63 26.06 -59.92
N CYS A 7 16.88 25.26 -59.17
CA CYS A 7 16.03 25.75 -58.07
C CYS A 7 16.95 26.18 -56.91
N THR A 8 17.30 27.45 -56.88
CA THR A 8 18.18 28.07 -55.88
C THR A 8 17.54 28.21 -54.49
N TRP A 9 16.24 27.88 -54.31
CA TRP A 9 15.51 27.98 -53.05
C TRP A 9 15.55 26.73 -52.17
N CYS A 10 16.05 25.60 -52.65
CA CYS A 10 16.17 24.36 -51.85
C CYS A 10 17.43 24.27 -51.00
N GLN A 11 18.41 25.13 -51.17
CA GLN A 11 19.68 25.10 -50.43
C GLN A 11 19.56 25.51 -48.96
N PRO A 12 18.83 26.60 -48.58
CA PRO A 12 18.78 27.06 -47.19
C PRO A 12 18.03 26.09 -46.28
N ILE A 13 17.01 25.39 -46.77
CA ILE A 13 16.21 24.47 -46.00
C ILE A 13 17.01 23.23 -45.55
N ARG A 14 17.87 22.71 -46.41
CA ARG A 14 18.72 21.55 -46.10
C ARG A 14 19.81 21.86 -45.07
N THR A 15 20.37 23.08 -45.10
CA THR A 15 21.34 23.52 -44.10
C THR A 15 20.72 23.69 -42.74
N VAL A 16 19.57 24.34 -42.67
CA VAL A 16 18.81 24.56 -41.40
C VAL A 16 18.40 23.22 -40.79
N LEU A 17 17.86 22.28 -41.56
CA LEU A 17 17.49 20.97 -41.08
C LEU A 17 18.70 20.17 -40.58
N ARG A 18 19.85 20.27 -41.22
CA ARG A 18 21.09 19.61 -40.79
C ARG A 18 21.67 20.23 -39.53
N ASP A 19 21.57 21.54 -39.38
CA ASP A 19 22.06 22.23 -38.18
C ASP A 19 21.14 21.98 -36.96
N ILE A 20 19.81 21.91 -37.16
CA ILE A 20 18.84 21.49 -36.13
C ILE A 20 19.09 20.03 -35.71
N SER A 21 19.29 19.11 -36.67
CA SER A 21 19.57 17.70 -36.36
C SER A 21 20.88 17.50 -35.61
N ARG A 22 21.95 18.26 -36.00
CA ARG A 22 23.22 18.28 -35.29
C ARG A 22 23.10 18.86 -33.89
N GLY A 23 22.40 19.97 -33.72
CA GLY A 23 22.12 20.58 -32.39
C GLY A 23 21.35 19.63 -31.46
N LEU A 24 20.30 19.01 -31.98
CA LEU A 24 19.52 18.04 -31.25
C LEU A 24 20.36 16.80 -30.87
N PHE A 25 21.19 16.29 -31.76
CA PHE A 25 22.10 15.16 -31.51
C PHE A 25 23.14 15.49 -30.42
N ILE A 26 23.73 16.70 -30.47
CA ILE A 26 24.71 17.14 -29.46
C ILE A 26 24.05 17.28 -28.10
N VAL A 27 22.85 17.88 -28.03
CA VAL A 27 22.12 18.06 -26.75
C VAL A 27 21.68 16.73 -26.17
N THR A 28 21.14 15.81 -26.97
CA THR A 28 20.72 14.50 -26.49
C THR A 28 21.91 13.62 -26.11
N HIS A 29 22.98 13.62 -26.91
CA HIS A 29 24.15 12.78 -26.63
C HIS A 29 24.96 13.28 -25.41
N SER A 30 25.14 14.59 -25.27
CA SER A 30 25.80 15.19 -24.11
C SER A 30 24.93 15.07 -22.84
N GLY A 31 23.58 15.21 -22.95
CA GLY A 31 22.67 15.03 -21.85
C GLY A 31 22.63 13.59 -21.33
N LEU A 32 22.61 12.59 -22.24
CA LEU A 32 22.67 11.17 -21.89
C LEU A 32 24.03 10.78 -21.28
N ALA A 33 25.12 11.33 -21.79
CA ALA A 33 26.46 11.11 -21.23
C ALA A 33 26.58 11.69 -19.81
N MET A 34 26.06 12.90 -19.58
CA MET A 34 26.01 13.51 -18.23
C MET A 34 25.13 12.73 -17.26
N LEU A 35 23.96 12.25 -17.71
CA LEU A 35 23.10 11.38 -16.91
C LEU A 35 23.78 10.05 -16.59
N GLY A 36 24.45 9.44 -17.56
CA GLY A 36 25.20 8.21 -17.34
C GLY A 36 26.37 8.38 -16.36
N LEU A 37 27.10 9.46 -16.48
CA LEU A 37 28.20 9.79 -15.56
C LEU A 37 27.70 10.11 -14.15
N GLY A 38 26.59 10.82 -14.04
CA GLY A 38 25.89 11.06 -12.76
C GLY A 38 25.39 9.77 -12.11
N ALA A 39 24.78 8.87 -12.87
CA ALA A 39 24.34 7.56 -12.38
C ALA A 39 25.54 6.69 -11.93
N ALA A 40 26.61 6.65 -12.70
CA ALA A 40 27.83 5.91 -12.33
C ALA A 40 28.48 6.46 -11.06
N ALA A 41 28.57 7.80 -10.93
CA ALA A 41 29.08 8.46 -9.73
C ALA A 41 28.21 8.14 -8.50
N LEU A 42 26.89 8.11 -8.66
CA LEU A 42 25.94 7.79 -7.61
C LEU A 42 26.07 6.32 -7.16
N VAL A 43 26.23 5.39 -8.10
CA VAL A 43 26.46 3.97 -7.80
C VAL A 43 27.80 3.79 -7.06
N LEU A 44 28.86 4.47 -7.48
CA LEU A 44 30.16 4.42 -6.80
C LEU A 44 30.09 5.05 -5.40
N ALA A 45 29.35 6.15 -5.23
CA ALA A 45 29.18 6.79 -3.92
C ALA A 45 28.39 5.90 -2.95
N LEU A 46 27.34 5.21 -3.45
CA LEU A 46 26.55 4.23 -2.66
C LEU A 46 27.39 3.00 -2.30
N TRP A 47 28.27 2.55 -3.17
CA TRP A 47 29.17 1.43 -2.89
C TRP A 47 30.22 1.77 -1.81
N TRP A 48 30.70 3.01 -1.82
CA TRP A 48 31.69 3.47 -0.82
C TRP A 48 31.07 3.88 0.52
N HIS A 49 29.77 4.22 0.52
CA HIS A 49 29.04 4.63 1.73
C HIS A 49 27.72 3.85 1.89
N PRO A 50 27.76 2.57 2.27
CA PRO A 50 26.55 1.74 2.40
C PRO A 50 25.53 2.30 3.42
N ASN A 51 25.98 3.10 4.39
CA ASN A 51 25.11 3.75 5.38
C ASN A 51 24.13 4.77 4.77
N TRP A 52 24.41 5.33 3.58
CA TRP A 52 23.52 6.25 2.90
C TRP A 52 22.25 5.58 2.37
N LEU A 53 22.35 4.31 2.02
CA LEU A 53 21.17 3.51 1.62
C LEU A 53 20.19 3.38 2.79
N HIS A 54 20.66 3.05 3.98
CA HIS A 54 19.82 2.95 5.17
C HIS A 54 19.21 4.28 5.61
N GLN A 55 19.95 5.38 5.44
CA GLN A 55 19.43 6.73 5.70
C GLN A 55 18.39 7.14 4.66
N ALA A 56 18.60 6.81 3.38
CA ALA A 56 17.66 7.09 2.30
C ALA A 56 16.37 6.26 2.43
N GLU A 57 16.46 4.99 2.84
CA GLU A 57 15.31 4.15 3.17
C GLU A 57 14.50 4.77 4.32
N GLY A 58 15.15 5.17 5.40
CA GLY A 58 14.49 5.82 6.53
C GLY A 58 13.81 7.14 6.13
N ALA A 59 14.45 7.97 5.32
CA ALA A 59 13.89 9.22 4.82
C ALA A 59 12.70 8.97 3.88
N LEU A 60 12.80 7.96 2.99
CA LEU A 60 11.72 7.57 2.09
C LEU A 60 10.51 7.01 2.86
N PHE A 61 10.74 6.14 3.85
CA PHE A 61 9.68 5.62 4.71
C PHE A 61 9.02 6.73 5.54
N ASN A 62 9.76 7.68 6.08
CA ASN A 62 9.21 8.81 6.80
C ASN A 62 8.40 9.73 5.87
N TRP A 63 8.89 10.02 4.66
CA TRP A 63 8.18 10.81 3.66
C TRP A 63 6.90 10.12 3.17
N LEU A 64 6.93 8.79 2.94
CA LEU A 64 5.74 8.01 2.61
C LEU A 64 4.75 7.97 3.77
N ARG A 65 5.23 7.87 5.01
CA ARG A 65 4.40 7.90 6.21
C ARG A 65 3.72 9.25 6.39
N GLU A 66 4.42 10.37 6.17
CA GLU A 66 3.81 11.71 6.20
C GLU A 66 2.73 11.88 5.13
N ARG A 67 2.94 11.35 3.93
CA ARG A 67 1.90 11.34 2.90
C ARG A 67 0.72 10.43 3.25
N GLN A 68 0.94 9.32 3.89
CA GLN A 68 -0.15 8.46 4.38
C GLN A 68 -0.95 9.14 5.50
N VAL A 69 -0.29 9.89 6.39
CA VAL A 69 -0.98 10.71 7.40
C VAL A 69 -1.84 11.78 6.75
N LEU A 70 -1.36 12.45 5.68
CA LEU A 70 -2.16 13.41 4.91
C LEU A 70 -3.37 12.75 4.21
N LEU A 71 -3.24 11.49 3.77
CA LEU A 71 -4.34 10.73 3.19
C LEU A 71 -5.34 10.22 4.26
N SER A 72 -4.91 10.08 5.52
CA SER A 72 -5.80 9.68 6.64
C SER A 72 -6.77 10.80 7.06
N TRP A 73 -6.55 12.05 6.60
CA TRP A 73 -7.51 13.15 6.75
C TRP A 73 -8.59 13.14 5.66
N LEU A 74 -8.44 12.34 4.59
CA LEU A 74 -9.56 12.07 3.69
C LEU A 74 -10.61 11.27 4.46
N PRO A 75 -11.92 11.56 4.28
CA PRO A 75 -12.96 10.87 5.01
C PRO A 75 -12.81 9.37 4.77
N GLN A 76 -12.41 8.67 5.83
CA GLN A 76 -12.29 7.22 5.85
C GLN A 76 -13.56 6.61 5.28
N ASN A 77 -13.38 5.67 4.37
CA ASN A 77 -14.45 5.02 3.63
C ASN A 77 -15.65 4.71 4.54
N THR A 78 -16.85 4.96 4.05
CA THR A 78 -18.12 4.66 4.73
C THR A 78 -18.19 3.23 5.26
N ALA A 79 -17.45 2.28 4.66
CA ALA A 79 -17.33 0.90 5.13
C ALA A 79 -16.57 0.78 6.47
N GLU A 80 -15.50 1.56 6.69
CA GLU A 80 -14.78 1.57 7.99
C GLU A 80 -15.62 2.20 9.10
N ARG A 81 -16.46 3.20 8.77
CA ARG A 81 -17.41 3.77 9.74
C ARG A 81 -18.56 2.83 10.08
N ALA A 82 -18.99 1.99 9.14
CA ALA A 82 -20.06 1.03 9.36
C ALA A 82 -19.65 -0.11 10.31
N THR A 83 -18.35 -0.41 10.40
CA THR A 83 -17.80 -1.44 11.32
C THR A 83 -17.31 -0.87 12.65
N ALA A 84 -17.23 0.46 12.81
CA ALA A 84 -16.80 1.09 14.05
C ALA A 84 -17.94 1.10 15.07
N VAL A 85 -17.70 0.53 16.22
CA VAL A 85 -18.58 0.61 17.39
C VAL A 85 -18.03 1.67 18.33
N HIS A 86 -18.88 2.58 18.81
CA HIS A 86 -18.46 3.57 19.78
C HIS A 86 -18.07 2.88 21.09
N LEU A 87 -16.86 3.18 21.58
CA LEU A 87 -16.35 2.61 22.85
C LEU A 87 -17.30 2.83 24.04
N LYS A 88 -18.12 3.88 23.98
CA LYS A 88 -19.10 4.20 25.02
C LYS A 88 -20.25 3.21 25.06
N ASP A 89 -20.57 2.54 23.99
CA ASP A 89 -21.66 1.60 23.83
C ASP A 89 -21.29 0.17 24.30
N LEU A 90 -19.96 -0.05 24.55
CA LEU A 90 -19.47 -1.34 25.03
C LEU A 90 -19.45 -1.41 26.58
N PRO A 91 -19.58 -2.63 27.12
CA PRO A 91 -19.25 -2.88 28.52
C PRO A 91 -17.81 -2.41 28.83
N ARG A 92 -17.63 -1.82 30.02
CA ARG A 92 -16.33 -1.23 30.43
C ARG A 92 -15.12 -2.16 30.21
N ALA A 93 -15.32 -3.46 30.50
CA ALA A 93 -14.26 -4.46 30.32
C ALA A 93 -13.86 -4.61 28.84
N GLN A 94 -14.84 -4.66 27.94
CA GLN A 94 -14.59 -4.79 26.49
C GLN A 94 -13.95 -3.52 25.92
N ALA A 95 -14.42 -2.35 26.32
CA ALA A 95 -13.83 -1.07 25.95
C ALA A 95 -12.36 -0.96 26.42
N ALA A 96 -12.06 -1.40 27.64
CA ALA A 96 -10.69 -1.42 28.16
C ALA A 96 -9.78 -2.34 27.33
N VAL A 97 -10.27 -3.51 26.90
CA VAL A 97 -9.54 -4.44 26.03
C VAL A 97 -9.29 -3.79 24.67
N ALA A 98 -10.29 -3.15 24.06
CA ALA A 98 -10.12 -2.47 22.76
C ALA A 98 -9.08 -1.35 22.84
N ILE A 99 -9.10 -0.52 23.89
CA ILE A 99 -8.12 0.54 24.12
C ILE A 99 -6.71 -0.05 24.33
N TRP A 100 -6.58 -1.12 25.11
CA TRP A 100 -5.28 -1.77 25.35
C TRP A 100 -4.71 -2.36 24.08
N LEU A 101 -5.53 -3.08 23.30
CA LEU A 101 -5.13 -3.63 21.99
C LEU A 101 -4.72 -2.53 21.03
N GLY A 102 -5.49 -1.43 20.96
CA GLY A 102 -5.19 -0.28 20.12
C GLY A 102 -3.81 0.31 20.39
N ARG A 103 -3.45 0.46 21.65
CA ARG A 103 -2.13 0.94 22.08
C ARG A 103 -1.01 -0.05 21.72
N LYS A 104 -1.27 -1.34 21.96
CA LYS A 104 -0.26 -2.40 21.73
C LYS A 104 0.04 -2.61 20.25
N TYR A 105 -1.00 -2.66 19.41
CA TYR A 105 -0.88 -2.97 17.99
C TYR A 105 -0.93 -1.72 17.09
N LYS A 106 -1.04 -0.53 17.67
CA LYS A 106 -1.11 0.77 16.95
C LYS A 106 -2.27 0.86 15.96
N VAL A 107 -3.39 0.28 16.34
CA VAL A 107 -4.66 0.31 15.60
C VAL A 107 -5.65 1.23 16.31
N ALA A 108 -6.51 1.92 15.56
CA ALA A 108 -7.55 2.75 16.16
C ALA A 108 -8.47 1.91 17.06
N PRO A 109 -8.86 2.41 18.25
CA PRO A 109 -9.64 1.63 19.21
C PRO A 109 -11.08 1.36 18.77
N GLU A 110 -11.67 2.19 17.90
CA GLU A 110 -13.05 2.04 17.44
C GLU A 110 -13.26 0.79 16.56
N PRO A 111 -12.45 0.50 15.53
CA PRO A 111 -12.50 -0.76 14.80
C PRO A 111 -12.26 -1.97 15.72
N LEU A 112 -11.31 -1.86 16.65
CA LEU A 112 -11.05 -2.93 17.62
C LEU A 112 -12.22 -3.16 18.56
N ALA A 113 -12.97 -2.10 18.92
CA ALA A 113 -14.19 -2.21 19.72
C ALA A 113 -15.23 -3.10 19.02
N ALA A 114 -15.41 -2.94 17.70
CA ALA A 114 -16.30 -3.80 16.92
C ALA A 114 -15.82 -5.26 16.92
N LEU A 115 -14.52 -5.50 16.77
CA LEU A 115 -13.95 -6.86 16.80
C LEU A 115 -14.06 -7.51 18.18
N VAL A 116 -13.84 -6.74 19.25
CA VAL A 116 -14.00 -7.23 20.63
C VAL A 116 -15.46 -7.60 20.88
N ALA A 117 -16.41 -6.75 20.46
CA ALA A 117 -17.84 -7.05 20.57
C ALA A 117 -18.21 -8.32 19.80
N GLU A 118 -17.79 -8.44 18.57
CA GLU A 118 -18.05 -9.62 17.71
C GLU A 118 -17.42 -10.88 18.28
N ALA A 119 -16.20 -10.83 18.81
CA ALA A 119 -15.56 -11.97 19.47
C ALA A 119 -16.40 -12.47 20.66
N HIS A 120 -17.04 -11.57 21.42
CA HIS A 120 -17.94 -11.96 22.51
C HIS A 120 -19.26 -12.55 22.01
N VAL A 121 -19.76 -12.10 20.84
CA VAL A 121 -20.95 -12.70 20.22
C VAL A 121 -20.62 -14.11 19.73
N LEU A 122 -19.54 -14.27 18.99
CA LEU A 122 -19.09 -15.55 18.44
C LEU A 122 -18.72 -16.57 19.52
N SER A 123 -18.20 -16.12 20.64
CA SER A 123 -17.90 -16.96 21.80
C SER A 123 -19.11 -17.78 22.26
N LYS A 124 -20.31 -17.22 22.19
CA LYS A 124 -21.55 -17.88 22.63
C LYS A 124 -21.93 -19.06 21.70
N THR A 125 -21.64 -18.94 20.42
CA THR A 125 -21.97 -19.95 19.41
C THR A 125 -20.86 -20.97 19.18
N SER A 126 -19.60 -20.49 19.13
CA SER A 126 -18.41 -21.33 18.88
C SER A 126 -17.90 -22.05 20.12
N LYS A 127 -18.37 -21.67 21.32
CA LYS A 127 -17.85 -22.15 22.62
C LYS A 127 -16.35 -21.86 22.85
N LEU A 128 -15.78 -20.96 22.05
CA LEU A 128 -14.41 -20.47 22.21
C LEU A 128 -14.40 -19.26 23.13
N ALA A 129 -13.38 -19.14 23.97
CA ALA A 129 -13.26 -17.95 24.82
C ALA A 129 -12.96 -16.70 23.97
N PRO A 130 -13.57 -15.53 24.23
CA PRO A 130 -13.37 -14.32 23.43
C PRO A 130 -11.90 -13.91 23.33
N HIS A 131 -11.15 -14.05 24.42
CA HIS A 131 -9.72 -13.74 24.43
C HIS A 131 -8.89 -14.66 23.53
N LEU A 132 -9.32 -15.91 23.32
CA LEU A 132 -8.66 -16.82 22.37
C LEU A 132 -8.86 -16.33 20.94
N ILE A 133 -10.08 -15.94 20.58
CA ILE A 133 -10.39 -15.38 19.26
C ILE A 133 -9.53 -14.13 18.99
N LEU A 134 -9.46 -13.22 19.96
CA LEU A 134 -8.62 -12.02 19.86
C LEU A 134 -7.11 -12.35 19.79
N ALA A 135 -6.66 -13.38 20.50
CA ALA A 135 -5.27 -13.81 20.44
C ALA A 135 -4.90 -14.38 19.07
N VAL A 136 -5.79 -15.14 18.43
CA VAL A 136 -5.56 -15.62 17.06
C VAL A 136 -5.42 -14.44 16.09
N MET A 137 -6.33 -13.46 16.12
CA MET A 137 -6.21 -12.24 15.29
C MET A 137 -4.88 -11.50 15.53
N ALA A 138 -4.44 -11.45 16.79
CA ALA A 138 -3.18 -10.81 17.14
C ALA A 138 -1.96 -11.51 16.52
N ILE A 139 -1.97 -12.85 16.50
CA ILE A 139 -0.87 -13.67 15.95
C ILE A 139 -0.90 -13.67 14.42
N GLU A 140 -2.08 -13.82 13.82
CA GLU A 140 -2.24 -14.00 12.39
C GLU A 140 -2.04 -12.71 11.59
N SER A 141 -2.52 -11.58 12.09
CA SER A 141 -2.54 -10.33 11.34
C SER A 141 -2.09 -9.09 12.10
N ASN A 142 -1.81 -9.16 13.40
CA ASN A 142 -1.67 -7.98 14.26
C ASN A 142 -2.86 -7.02 14.15
N PHE A 143 -4.08 -7.54 13.94
CA PHE A 143 -5.31 -6.78 13.69
C PHE A 143 -5.33 -5.97 12.39
N HIS A 144 -4.52 -6.32 11.39
CA HIS A 144 -4.55 -5.69 10.06
C HIS A 144 -5.42 -6.51 9.11
N PRO A 145 -6.56 -5.95 8.63
CA PRO A 145 -7.54 -6.71 7.85
C PRO A 145 -7.09 -7.02 6.41
N PHE A 146 -6.11 -6.30 5.89
CA PHE A 146 -5.65 -6.43 4.49
C PHE A 146 -4.37 -7.25 4.33
N VAL A 147 -4.00 -8.03 5.34
CA VAL A 147 -2.83 -8.91 5.25
C VAL A 147 -3.14 -10.11 4.37
N GLN A 148 -2.19 -10.44 3.49
CA GLN A 148 -2.21 -11.65 2.68
C GLN A 148 -0.86 -12.35 2.77
N SER A 149 -0.88 -13.66 3.03
CA SER A 149 0.33 -14.49 3.05
C SER A 149 0.71 -14.98 1.65
N GLN A 150 1.94 -15.41 1.47
CA GLN A 150 2.42 -16.03 0.23
C GLN A 150 1.65 -17.33 -0.10
N ALA A 151 1.15 -18.03 0.91
CA ALA A 151 0.33 -19.23 0.75
C ALA A 151 -1.13 -18.94 0.38
N GLY A 152 -1.55 -17.66 0.34
CA GLY A 152 -2.90 -17.24 -0.01
C GLY A 152 -3.87 -17.13 1.16
N ALA A 153 -3.40 -17.15 2.40
CA ALA A 153 -4.20 -16.82 3.57
C ALA A 153 -4.49 -15.31 3.61
N GLN A 154 -5.72 -14.90 3.96
CA GLN A 154 -6.20 -13.53 3.84
C GLN A 154 -6.96 -13.06 5.07
N GLY A 155 -6.82 -11.78 5.37
CA GLY A 155 -7.60 -11.05 6.38
C GLY A 155 -7.14 -11.27 7.82
N LEU A 156 -7.99 -10.87 8.77
CA LEU A 156 -7.67 -10.86 10.21
C LEU A 156 -7.29 -12.21 10.78
N MET A 157 -7.98 -13.28 10.36
CA MET A 157 -7.80 -14.64 10.84
C MET A 157 -6.92 -15.49 9.90
N GLN A 158 -6.34 -14.86 8.86
CA GLN A 158 -5.52 -15.53 7.83
C GLN A 158 -6.19 -16.80 7.26
N VAL A 159 -7.45 -16.64 6.85
CA VAL A 159 -8.23 -17.75 6.30
C VAL A 159 -7.77 -18.07 4.87
N MET A 160 -7.56 -19.36 4.58
CA MET A 160 -7.25 -19.84 3.23
C MET A 160 -8.48 -19.75 2.33
N THR A 161 -8.65 -18.63 1.63
CA THR A 161 -9.85 -18.36 0.81
C THR A 161 -10.06 -19.35 -0.32
N ALA A 162 -9.00 -19.95 -0.86
CA ALA A 162 -9.11 -21.00 -1.88
C ALA A 162 -9.77 -22.27 -1.31
N VAL A 163 -9.46 -22.64 -0.06
CA VAL A 163 -10.01 -23.83 0.61
C VAL A 163 -11.44 -23.57 1.09
N HIS A 164 -11.70 -22.38 1.60
CA HIS A 164 -12.99 -22.01 2.20
C HIS A 164 -13.88 -21.16 1.29
N ALA A 165 -13.68 -21.23 -0.04
CA ALA A 165 -14.38 -20.41 -1.03
C ALA A 165 -15.91 -20.45 -0.86
N LEU A 166 -16.49 -21.65 -0.68
CA LEU A 166 -17.92 -21.85 -0.50
C LEU A 166 -18.50 -21.08 0.72
N ARG A 167 -17.72 -20.94 1.80
CA ARG A 167 -18.17 -20.19 2.98
C ARG A 167 -18.25 -18.70 2.70
N TYR A 168 -17.38 -18.18 1.82
CA TYR A 168 -17.37 -16.77 1.43
C TYR A 168 -18.44 -16.41 0.39
N GLU A 169 -19.01 -17.38 -0.32
CA GLU A 169 -20.07 -17.12 -1.33
C GLU A 169 -21.28 -16.40 -0.72
N ALA A 170 -21.68 -16.77 0.48
CA ALA A 170 -22.79 -16.13 1.22
C ALA A 170 -22.51 -14.64 1.56
N TYR A 171 -21.25 -14.23 1.52
CA TYR A 171 -20.81 -12.89 1.87
C TYR A 171 -20.29 -12.08 0.67
N GLY A 172 -20.54 -12.52 -0.56
CA GLY A 172 -20.10 -11.81 -1.76
C GLY A 172 -18.77 -12.31 -2.36
N GLY A 173 -18.31 -13.50 -1.97
CA GLY A 173 -17.17 -14.18 -2.56
C GLY A 173 -15.82 -13.89 -1.85
N LYS A 174 -14.73 -14.27 -2.50
CA LYS A 174 -13.39 -14.29 -1.91
C LYS A 174 -12.90 -12.94 -1.36
N LEU A 175 -13.33 -11.83 -1.97
CA LEU A 175 -12.93 -10.48 -1.51
C LEU A 175 -13.52 -10.13 -0.15
N ALA A 176 -14.60 -10.78 0.27
CA ALA A 176 -15.16 -10.62 1.60
C ALA A 176 -14.22 -11.09 2.72
N ALA A 177 -13.13 -11.79 2.39
CA ALA A 177 -12.07 -12.12 3.34
C ALA A 177 -11.33 -10.88 3.90
N PHE A 178 -11.39 -9.77 3.21
CA PHE A 178 -10.81 -8.50 3.68
C PHE A 178 -11.81 -7.65 4.50
N ASP A 179 -13.09 -8.06 4.55
CA ASP A 179 -14.02 -7.50 5.52
C ASP A 179 -13.75 -8.09 6.90
N PRO A 180 -13.43 -7.26 7.91
CA PRO A 180 -13.01 -7.71 9.23
C PRO A 180 -14.01 -8.65 9.91
N ILE A 181 -15.29 -8.30 9.87
CA ILE A 181 -16.35 -9.06 10.55
C ILE A 181 -16.63 -10.37 9.81
N THR A 182 -16.69 -10.34 8.48
CA THR A 182 -16.89 -11.52 7.67
C THR A 182 -15.74 -12.51 7.84
N ASN A 183 -14.50 -12.03 7.83
CA ASN A 183 -13.32 -12.88 8.01
C ASN A 183 -13.31 -13.59 9.38
N LEU A 184 -13.85 -12.93 10.40
CA LEU A 184 -13.99 -13.50 11.73
C LEU A 184 -15.11 -14.56 11.83
N ARG A 185 -16.17 -14.44 11.02
CA ARG A 185 -17.35 -15.33 11.04
C ARG A 185 -17.17 -16.60 10.21
N VAL A 186 -16.33 -16.57 9.19
CA VAL A 186 -16.07 -17.70 8.28
C VAL A 186 -15.19 -18.76 8.89
#